data_3480aa63063f5c06da0a908efe024de2
#
_entry.id   3480aa63063f5c06da0a908efe024de2
#
_cell.length_a   1.000
_cell.length_b   1.000
_cell.length_c   1.000
_cell.angle_alpha   90.00
_cell.angle_beta   90.00
_cell.angle_gamma   90.00
#
_symmetry.space_group_name_H-M   'P 1'
#
loop_
_entity.id
_entity.type
_entity.pdbx_description
1 polymer ?
#
loop_
_entity_poly.entity_id
_entity_poly.type
_entity_poly.pdbx_seq_one_letter_code
_entity_poly.pdbx_strand_id
1 'polypeptide(L)'
;MARAISVKVSTAKVIKALEDKIKAGKEAVANNEKKRKDYEKVEKAWAKEVGELAMKQVAKAEVHASENWRNEVSVQFQFPAGVVKFPEKPTMDLERELGRYEVEEIENAIRILKMTDEELVNASTFKTIAQYL
;
A
#
# COMPACT_ATOMS: atom_id res chain seq x y z
N MET A 1 45.63 -3.47 -6.56
CA MET A 1 44.48 -4.32 -6.93
C MET A 1 43.48 -4.36 -5.79
N ALA A 2 42.27 -3.85 -6.04
CA ALA A 2 41.21 -3.94 -5.04
C ALA A 2 40.79 -5.42 -4.89
N ARG A 3 40.89 -5.95 -3.68
CA ARG A 3 40.34 -7.27 -3.38
C ARG A 3 38.84 -7.15 -3.24
N ALA A 4 38.09 -8.01 -3.92
CA ALA A 4 36.66 -8.14 -3.68
C ALA A 4 36.42 -8.56 -2.24
N ILE A 5 35.61 -7.82 -1.50
CA ILE A 5 35.19 -8.20 -0.15
C ILE A 5 34.16 -9.32 -0.31
N SER A 6 34.53 -10.55 0.09
CA SER A 6 33.58 -11.63 0.09
C SER A 6 32.88 -11.70 1.45
N VAL A 7 31.56 -11.50 1.45
CA VAL A 7 30.74 -11.66 2.63
C VAL A 7 30.14 -13.07 2.60
N LYS A 8 30.44 -13.84 3.63
CA LYS A 8 29.87 -15.18 3.82
C LYS A 8 28.59 -15.05 4.63
N VAL A 9 27.48 -15.49 4.07
CA VAL A 9 26.18 -15.43 4.72
C VAL A 9 25.67 -16.84 4.99
N SER A 10 25.26 -17.09 6.22
CA SER A 10 24.70 -18.37 6.63
C SER A 10 23.38 -18.65 5.90
N THR A 11 23.26 -19.81 5.28
CA THR A 11 22.06 -20.30 4.62
C THR A 11 20.86 -20.30 5.56
N ALA A 12 21.03 -20.75 6.79
CA ALA A 12 19.97 -20.78 7.80
C ALA A 12 19.46 -19.37 8.14
N LYS A 13 20.33 -18.39 8.26
CA LYS A 13 19.96 -16.99 8.52
C LYS A 13 19.23 -16.37 7.35
N VAL A 14 19.64 -16.68 6.12
CA VAL A 14 18.98 -16.19 4.90
C VAL A 14 17.58 -16.77 4.78
N ILE A 15 17.41 -18.07 5.01
CA ILE A 15 16.09 -18.72 4.99
C ILE A 15 15.17 -18.07 6.01
N LYS A 16 15.65 -17.85 7.22
CA LYS A 16 14.85 -17.20 8.27
C LYS A 16 14.45 -15.78 7.89
N ALA A 17 15.38 -14.99 7.34
CA ALA A 17 15.09 -13.63 6.90
C ALA A 17 14.02 -13.60 5.78
N LEU A 18 14.08 -14.53 4.84
CA LEU A 18 13.10 -14.66 3.77
C LEU A 18 11.74 -15.11 4.29
N GLU A 19 11.70 -16.06 5.23
CA GLU A 19 10.45 -16.50 5.88
C GLU A 19 9.81 -15.36 6.67
N ASP A 20 10.61 -14.58 7.41
CA ASP A 20 10.15 -13.39 8.13
C ASP A 20 9.61 -12.33 7.18
N LYS A 21 10.21 -12.17 6.00
CA LYS A 21 9.74 -11.25 4.98
C LYS A 21 8.35 -11.63 4.47
N ILE A 22 8.12 -12.91 4.19
CA ILE A 22 6.80 -13.41 3.77
C ILE A 22 5.78 -13.21 4.88
N LYS A 23 6.14 -13.52 6.12
CA LYS A 23 5.27 -13.32 7.27
C LYS A 23 4.88 -11.86 7.46
N ALA A 24 5.85 -10.94 7.38
CA ALA A 24 5.61 -9.52 7.44
C ALA A 24 4.69 -9.03 6.31
N GLY A 25 4.87 -9.57 5.10
CA GLY A 25 3.99 -9.26 3.96
C GLY A 25 2.55 -9.70 4.19
N LYS A 26 2.33 -10.88 4.77
CA LYS A 26 0.99 -11.38 5.12
C LYS A 26 0.35 -10.56 6.24
N GLU A 27 1.12 -10.18 7.24
CA GLU A 27 0.66 -9.29 8.32
C GLU A 27 0.28 -7.91 7.77
N ALA A 28 1.05 -7.38 6.83
CA ALA A 28 0.75 -6.12 6.15
C ALA A 28 -0.60 -6.17 5.41
N VAL A 29 -0.90 -7.26 4.71
CA VAL A 29 -2.19 -7.46 4.04
C VAL A 29 -3.35 -7.41 5.04
N ALA A 30 -3.24 -8.14 6.15
CA ALA A 30 -4.26 -8.17 7.19
C ALA A 30 -4.44 -6.80 7.86
N ASN A 31 -3.32 -6.12 8.17
CA ASN A 31 -3.34 -4.77 8.76
C ASN A 31 -3.94 -3.75 7.81
N ASN A 32 -3.61 -3.81 6.53
CA ASN A 32 -4.14 -2.92 5.52
C ASN A 32 -5.64 -3.13 5.30
N GLU A 33 -6.12 -4.36 5.33
CA GLU A 33 -7.56 -4.64 5.25
C GLU A 33 -8.32 -3.98 6.39
N LYS A 34 -7.82 -4.09 7.61
CA LYS A 34 -8.39 -3.42 8.77
C LYS A 34 -8.34 -1.89 8.62
N LYS A 35 -7.21 -1.35 8.18
CA LYS A 35 -7.05 0.09 7.94
C LYS A 35 -8.03 0.61 6.88
N ARG A 36 -8.27 -0.16 5.81
CA ARG A 36 -9.25 0.20 4.78
C ARG A 36 -10.66 0.24 5.33
N LYS A 37 -11.05 -0.72 6.15
CA LYS A 37 -12.36 -0.75 6.80
C LYS A 37 -12.56 0.42 7.75
N ASP A 38 -11.55 0.70 8.57
CA ASP A 38 -11.58 1.83 9.51
C ASP A 38 -11.62 3.17 8.75
N TYR A 39 -10.84 3.28 7.68
CA TYR A 39 -10.82 4.46 6.82
C TYR A 39 -12.16 4.72 6.15
N GLU A 40 -12.84 3.67 5.69
CA GLU A 40 -14.17 3.78 5.06
C GLU A 40 -15.15 4.47 6.00
N LYS A 41 -15.13 4.13 7.28
CA LYS A 41 -15.98 4.78 8.30
C LYS A 41 -15.60 6.24 8.52
N VAL A 42 -14.31 6.52 8.59
CA VAL A 42 -13.78 7.89 8.77
C VAL A 42 -14.09 8.75 7.54
N GLU A 43 -13.95 8.20 6.35
CA GLU A 43 -14.27 8.88 5.09
C GLU A 43 -15.77 9.21 5.00
N LYS A 44 -16.64 8.28 5.38
CA LYS A 44 -18.09 8.52 5.42
C LYS A 44 -18.46 9.62 6.40
N ALA A 45 -17.83 9.63 7.57
CA ALA A 45 -18.06 10.69 8.56
C ALA A 45 -17.60 12.05 8.05
N TRP A 46 -16.44 12.10 7.41
CA TRP A 46 -15.93 13.31 6.76
C TRP A 46 -16.87 13.80 5.64
N ALA A 47 -17.31 12.90 4.77
CA ALA A 47 -18.22 13.24 3.68
C ALA A 47 -19.56 13.80 4.19
N LYS A 48 -20.07 13.23 5.28
CA LYS A 48 -21.29 13.73 5.93
C LYS A 48 -21.10 15.14 6.49
N GLU A 49 -19.99 15.37 7.16
CA GLU A 49 -19.65 16.69 7.72
C GLU A 49 -19.49 17.73 6.63
N VAL A 50 -18.78 17.39 5.55
CA VAL A 50 -18.62 18.24 4.37
C VAL A 50 -19.98 18.53 3.73
N GLY A 51 -20.82 17.52 3.58
CA GLY A 51 -22.17 17.66 3.02
C GLY A 51 -23.06 18.59 3.85
N GLU A 52 -23.04 18.46 5.16
CA GLU A 52 -23.80 19.33 6.07
C GLU A 52 -23.31 20.78 5.99
N LEU A 53 -22.01 21.00 5.95
CA LEU A 53 -21.42 22.31 5.80
C LEU A 53 -21.73 22.92 4.42
N ALA A 54 -21.64 22.13 3.37
CA ALA A 54 -21.98 22.54 2.02
C ALA A 54 -23.45 22.99 1.92
N MET A 55 -24.36 22.26 2.54
CA MET A 55 -25.79 22.64 2.56
C MET A 55 -26.02 23.96 3.28
N LYS A 56 -25.31 24.22 4.38
CA LYS A 56 -25.39 25.49 5.11
C LYS A 56 -24.85 26.68 4.31
N GLN A 57 -23.88 26.43 3.43
CA GLN A 57 -23.16 27.45 2.67
C GLN A 57 -23.49 27.42 1.16
N VAL A 58 -24.57 26.76 0.79
CA VAL A 58 -24.91 26.53 -0.61
C VAL A 58 -25.03 27.81 -1.44
N ALA A 59 -25.43 28.91 -0.81
CA ALA A 59 -25.54 30.20 -1.49
C ALA A 59 -24.21 30.75 -2.02
N LYS A 60 -23.08 30.25 -1.49
CA LYS A 60 -21.71 30.62 -1.90
C LYS A 60 -21.15 29.71 -3.00
N ALA A 61 -21.89 28.67 -3.39
CA ALA A 61 -21.44 27.69 -4.38
C ALA A 61 -21.73 28.16 -5.80
N GLU A 62 -20.88 27.77 -6.72
CA GLU A 62 -21.16 27.81 -8.13
C GLU A 62 -21.93 26.55 -8.50
N VAL A 63 -22.98 26.71 -9.28
CA VAL A 63 -23.86 25.62 -9.69
C VAL A 63 -23.52 25.19 -11.11
N HIS A 64 -23.19 23.93 -11.32
CA HIS A 64 -22.99 23.36 -12.63
C HIS A 64 -24.04 22.27 -12.86
N ALA A 65 -24.72 22.33 -13.96
CA ALA A 65 -25.72 21.35 -14.36
C ALA A 65 -25.30 20.68 -15.68
N SER A 66 -25.50 19.37 -15.75
CA SER A 66 -25.29 18.61 -16.98
C SER A 66 -26.42 17.62 -17.20
N GLU A 67 -26.71 17.32 -18.46
CA GLU A 67 -27.70 16.34 -18.86
C GLU A 67 -27.05 15.23 -19.67
N ASN A 68 -27.33 13.98 -19.34
CA ASN A 68 -26.80 12.84 -20.07
C ASN A 68 -27.78 12.38 -21.18
N TRP A 69 -27.42 11.36 -21.94
CA TRP A 69 -28.21 10.82 -23.03
C TRP A 69 -29.56 10.20 -22.60
N ARG A 70 -29.72 9.91 -21.29
CA ARG A 70 -30.98 9.42 -20.71
C ARG A 70 -31.89 10.54 -20.21
N ASN A 71 -31.55 11.76 -20.49
CA ASN A 71 -32.24 12.94 -19.97
C ASN A 71 -32.20 13.08 -18.44
N GLU A 72 -31.22 12.43 -17.81
CA GLU A 72 -30.95 12.59 -16.37
C GLU A 72 -30.14 13.87 -16.16
N VAL A 73 -30.60 14.73 -15.29
CA VAL A 73 -29.90 15.97 -14.96
C VAL A 73 -29.05 15.77 -13.70
N SER A 74 -27.77 16.07 -13.82
CA SER A 74 -26.82 16.07 -12.68
C SER A 74 -26.50 17.50 -12.31
N VAL A 75 -26.61 17.82 -11.03
CA VAL A 75 -26.28 19.15 -10.50
C VAL A 75 -25.09 19.03 -9.57
N GLN A 76 -24.06 19.84 -9.80
CA GLN A 76 -22.86 19.89 -9.00
C GLN A 76 -22.71 21.27 -8.38
N PHE A 77 -22.48 21.32 -7.07
CA PHE A 77 -22.14 22.53 -6.35
C PHE A 77 -20.64 22.59 -6.12
N GLN A 78 -20.02 23.65 -6.60
CA GLN A 78 -18.58 23.84 -6.47
C GLN A 78 -18.32 25.11 -5.64
N PHE A 79 -17.50 24.96 -4.60
CA PHE A 79 -17.11 26.05 -3.74
C PHE A 79 -15.73 26.58 -4.16
N PRO A 80 -15.62 27.87 -4.51
CA PRO A 80 -14.32 28.47 -4.81
C PRO A 80 -13.36 28.37 -3.62
N ALA A 81 -12.07 28.24 -3.91
CA ALA A 81 -11.05 28.15 -2.87
C ALA A 81 -11.10 29.36 -1.92
N GLY A 82 -11.06 29.12 -0.61
CA GLY A 82 -11.06 30.16 0.41
C GLY A 82 -12.41 30.77 0.77
N VAL A 83 -13.49 30.41 0.06
CA VAL A 83 -14.86 30.89 0.35
C VAL A 83 -15.46 30.19 1.56
N VAL A 84 -15.28 28.88 1.63
CA VAL A 84 -15.72 28.04 2.75
C VAL A 84 -14.57 27.16 3.19
N LYS A 85 -14.30 27.11 4.49
CA LYS A 85 -13.28 26.21 5.05
C LYS A 85 -13.92 24.86 5.37
N PHE A 86 -13.63 23.88 4.52
CA PHE A 86 -14.02 22.49 4.77
C PHE A 86 -12.98 21.75 5.62
N PRO A 87 -13.39 20.75 6.39
CA PRO A 87 -12.44 19.88 7.09
C PRO A 87 -11.57 19.13 6.08
N GLU A 88 -10.33 18.88 6.44
CA GLU A 88 -9.39 18.15 5.60
C GLU A 88 -9.86 16.70 5.41
N LYS A 89 -9.69 16.20 4.18
CA LYS A 89 -9.96 14.80 3.90
C LYS A 89 -8.98 13.91 4.67
N PRO A 90 -9.48 12.90 5.42
CA PRO A 90 -8.59 11.97 6.09
C PRO A 90 -7.72 11.21 5.08
N THR A 91 -6.51 10.88 5.49
CA THR A 91 -5.57 10.10 4.71
C THR A 91 -5.41 8.71 5.31
N MET A 92 -5.08 7.76 4.45
CA MET A 92 -4.83 6.39 4.84
C MET A 92 -3.38 6.03 4.55
N ASP A 93 -2.66 5.58 5.57
CA ASP A 93 -1.28 5.15 5.46
C ASP A 93 -1.21 3.62 5.50
N LEU A 94 -0.96 3.03 4.32
CA LEU A 94 -0.90 1.58 4.15
C LEU A 94 0.53 1.07 4.28
N GLU A 95 0.69 -0.10 4.89
CA GLU A 95 1.94 -0.83 4.91
C GLU A 95 2.22 -1.42 3.53
N ARG A 96 3.50 -1.60 3.20
CA ARG A 96 3.88 -2.23 1.94
C ARG A 96 3.52 -3.71 1.93
N GLU A 97 2.67 -4.10 1.00
CA GLU A 97 2.32 -5.49 0.74
C GLU A 97 3.28 -6.09 -0.29
N LEU A 98 3.57 -7.39 -0.16
CA LEU A 98 4.31 -8.10 -1.19
C LEU A 98 3.38 -8.47 -2.33
N GLY A 99 3.81 -8.22 -3.58
CA GLY A 99 3.11 -8.68 -4.76
C GLY A 99 3.20 -10.21 -4.91
N ARG A 100 2.28 -10.79 -5.67
CA ARG A 100 2.24 -12.24 -5.90
C ARG A 100 3.55 -12.79 -6.45
N TYR A 101 4.17 -12.08 -7.43
CA TYR A 101 5.45 -12.48 -8.00
C TYR A 101 6.59 -12.41 -7.00
N GLU A 102 6.60 -11.40 -6.14
CA GLU A 102 7.59 -11.25 -5.10
C GLU A 102 7.52 -12.42 -4.10
N VAL A 103 6.31 -12.80 -3.69
CA VAL A 103 6.10 -13.95 -2.80
C VAL A 103 6.56 -15.25 -3.46
N GLU A 104 6.20 -15.49 -4.72
CA GLU A 104 6.63 -16.68 -5.46
C GLU A 104 8.16 -16.76 -5.59
N GLU A 105 8.81 -15.64 -5.89
CA GLU A 105 10.28 -15.56 -5.97
C GLU A 105 10.96 -15.88 -4.64
N ILE A 106 10.44 -15.33 -3.54
CA ILE A 106 10.96 -15.57 -2.20
C ILE A 106 10.74 -17.03 -1.80
N GLU A 107 9.57 -17.59 -2.04
CA GLU A 107 9.27 -19.01 -1.77
C GLU A 107 10.17 -19.95 -2.56
N ASN A 108 10.40 -19.65 -3.84
CA ASN A 108 11.32 -20.43 -4.67
C ASN A 108 12.76 -20.35 -4.14
N ALA A 109 13.20 -19.18 -3.73
CA ALA A 109 14.54 -19.01 -3.14
C ALA A 109 14.69 -19.81 -1.85
N ILE A 110 13.68 -19.80 -0.98
CA ILE A 110 13.67 -20.62 0.25
C ILE A 110 13.76 -22.10 -0.09
N ARG A 111 13.01 -22.57 -1.05
CA ARG A 111 13.01 -23.97 -1.48
C ARG A 111 14.38 -24.39 -2.00
N ILE A 112 15.00 -23.58 -2.85
CA ILE A 112 16.35 -23.86 -3.37
C ILE A 112 17.37 -23.91 -2.25
N LEU A 113 17.32 -22.98 -1.30
CA LEU A 113 18.23 -22.94 -0.17
C LEU A 113 18.05 -24.13 0.77
N LYS A 114 16.82 -24.61 0.96
CA LYS A 114 16.55 -25.81 1.77
C LYS A 114 17.02 -27.09 1.10
N MET A 115 17.11 -27.12 -0.23
CA MET A 115 17.59 -28.27 -0.99
C MET A 115 19.13 -28.34 -1.09
N THR A 116 19.82 -27.25 -0.75
CA THR A 116 21.29 -27.24 -0.78
C THR A 116 21.86 -27.71 0.54
N ASP A 117 22.95 -28.51 0.48
CA ASP A 117 23.68 -28.98 1.66
C ASP A 117 24.73 -27.96 2.13
N GLU A 118 24.87 -26.85 1.45
CA GLU A 118 25.81 -25.80 1.78
C GLU A 118 25.36 -24.99 2.99
N GLU A 119 26.23 -24.82 3.96
CA GLU A 119 25.97 -23.97 5.13
C GLU A 119 25.98 -22.49 4.80
N LEU A 120 26.67 -22.10 3.71
CA LEU A 120 26.83 -20.73 3.28
C LEU A 120 26.19 -20.54 1.91
N VAL A 121 25.51 -19.41 1.75
CA VAL A 121 24.90 -19.04 0.47
C VAL A 121 25.99 -18.68 -0.53
N ASN A 122 25.95 -19.28 -1.74
CA ASN A 122 26.88 -18.88 -2.79
C ASN A 122 26.55 -17.49 -3.33
N ALA A 123 27.56 -16.85 -3.98
CA ALA A 123 27.42 -15.48 -4.46
C ALA A 123 26.30 -15.31 -5.50
N SER A 124 26.11 -16.30 -6.37
CA SER A 124 25.07 -16.28 -7.40
C SER A 124 23.66 -16.26 -6.81
N THR A 125 23.40 -17.16 -5.86
CA THR A 125 22.11 -17.24 -5.16
C THR A 125 21.88 -15.99 -4.32
N PHE A 126 22.88 -15.54 -3.59
CA PHE A 126 22.78 -14.33 -2.78
C PHE A 126 22.42 -13.09 -3.62
N LYS A 127 23.04 -12.95 -4.78
CA LYS A 127 22.74 -11.84 -5.70
C LYS A 127 21.28 -11.81 -6.12
N THR A 128 20.68 -12.99 -6.36
CA THR A 128 19.28 -13.11 -6.75
C THR A 128 18.31 -12.68 -5.64
N ILE A 129 18.62 -13.04 -4.40
CA ILE A 129 17.73 -12.83 -3.24
C ILE A 129 18.04 -11.59 -2.41
N ALA A 130 19.17 -10.93 -2.65
CA ALA A 130 19.63 -9.79 -1.85
C ALA A 130 18.60 -8.65 -1.76
N GLN A 131 17.81 -8.47 -2.79
CA GLN A 131 16.77 -7.43 -2.83
C GLN A 131 15.64 -7.65 -1.80
N TYR A 132 15.51 -8.86 -1.28
CA TYR A 132 14.49 -9.21 -0.28
C TYR A 132 15.00 -9.23 1.16
N LEU A 133 16.28 -9.00 1.35
CA LEU A 133 16.92 -9.07 2.67
C LEU A 133 17.07 -7.72 3.39
#